data_ce620445919e3fb2c856670dc1f5423a
#
_entry.id   ce620445919e3fb2c856670dc1f5423a
#
_cell.length_a   1.000
_cell.length_b   1.000
_cell.length_c   1.000
_cell.angle_alpha   90.00
_cell.angle_beta   90.00
_cell.angle_gamma   90.00
#
_symmetry.space_group_name_H-M   'P 1'
#
loop_
_entity.id
_entity.type
_entity.pdbx_description
1 polymer ?
#
loop_
_entity_poly.entity_id
_entity_poly.type
_entity_poly.pdbx_seq_one_letter_code
_entity_poly.pdbx_strand_id
1 'polypeptide(L)'
;MLNPADMATANRSFDDAAAAQMERIVLDLRRMYQERNEALREVTRAHHEVLLRLALAADHRDDDTGVHMVRIGYLAESLALALGQPASFARMLRRAAPMHDVGKIGIPDAILKKPGGYMPEERLVMNQHPAIGADILGRSRVPLFELAAEVALTHHERWDGSGYPRGLRG
;
A
#
# COMPACT_ATOMS: atom_id res chain seq x y z
N MET A 1 -9.66 -41.89 55.85
CA MET A 1 -10.58 -41.65 54.72
C MET A 1 -11.01 -40.20 54.81
N LEU A 2 -10.84 -39.40 53.76
CA LEU A 2 -11.30 -38.00 53.74
C LEU A 2 -12.83 -37.96 53.72
N ASN A 3 -13.41 -37.03 54.45
CA ASN A 3 -14.86 -36.84 54.50
C ASN A 3 -15.38 -36.39 53.11
N PRO A 4 -16.50 -36.95 52.58
CA PRO A 4 -17.08 -36.55 51.31
C PRO A 4 -17.36 -35.02 51.17
N ALA A 5 -17.68 -34.35 52.30
CA ALA A 5 -17.89 -32.90 52.31
C ALA A 5 -16.59 -32.11 52.06
N ASP A 6 -15.46 -32.59 52.58
CA ASP A 6 -14.14 -31.95 52.38
C ASP A 6 -13.66 -32.12 50.95
N MET A 7 -13.93 -33.27 50.32
CA MET A 7 -13.65 -33.53 48.91
C MET A 7 -14.49 -32.64 47.96
N ALA A 8 -15.76 -32.43 48.26
CA ALA A 8 -16.64 -31.57 47.46
C ALA A 8 -16.25 -30.07 47.56
N THR A 9 -15.73 -29.65 48.70
CA THR A 9 -15.23 -28.29 48.93
C THR A 9 -13.90 -28.07 48.20
N ALA A 10 -12.99 -29.04 48.27
CA ALA A 10 -11.71 -29.00 47.54
C ALA A 10 -11.90 -28.97 46.01
N ASN A 11 -12.86 -29.75 45.48
CA ASN A 11 -13.15 -29.77 44.05
C ASN A 11 -13.73 -28.42 43.55
N ARG A 12 -14.64 -27.82 44.33
CA ARG A 12 -15.18 -26.47 44.00
C ARG A 12 -14.11 -25.41 43.99
N SER A 13 -13.21 -25.41 44.99
CA SER A 13 -12.11 -24.43 45.01
C SER A 13 -11.13 -24.60 43.86
N PHE A 14 -10.93 -25.83 43.37
CA PHE A 14 -10.12 -26.10 42.19
C PHE A 14 -10.81 -25.58 40.91
N ASP A 15 -12.12 -25.84 40.76
CA ASP A 15 -12.90 -25.37 39.63
C ASP A 15 -12.95 -23.83 39.56
N ASP A 16 -13.12 -23.17 40.69
CA ASP A 16 -13.09 -21.70 40.78
C ASP A 16 -11.71 -21.12 40.43
N ALA A 17 -10.64 -21.76 40.89
CA ALA A 17 -9.27 -21.34 40.52
C ALA A 17 -8.97 -21.54 39.03
N ALA A 18 -9.41 -22.65 38.44
CA ALA A 18 -9.27 -22.93 37.01
C ALA A 18 -10.09 -21.93 36.17
N ALA A 19 -11.31 -21.61 36.58
CA ALA A 19 -12.13 -20.58 35.93
C ALA A 19 -11.48 -19.21 35.96
N ALA A 20 -10.95 -18.77 37.10
CA ALA A 20 -10.24 -17.51 37.26
C ALA A 20 -8.94 -17.46 36.44
N GLN A 21 -8.25 -18.59 36.29
CA GLN A 21 -7.06 -18.69 35.45
C GLN A 21 -7.46 -18.59 33.98
N MET A 22 -8.52 -19.28 33.54
CA MET A 22 -9.02 -19.21 32.16
C MET A 22 -9.44 -17.78 31.81
N GLU A 23 -10.13 -17.08 32.70
CA GLU A 23 -10.53 -15.69 32.47
C GLU A 23 -9.31 -14.78 32.28
N ARG A 24 -8.27 -14.93 33.09
CA ARG A 24 -7.00 -14.20 32.92
C ARG A 24 -6.36 -14.47 31.57
N ILE A 25 -6.28 -15.73 31.13
CA ILE A 25 -5.73 -16.12 29.84
C ILE A 25 -6.52 -15.45 28.70
N VAL A 26 -7.86 -15.46 28.78
CA VAL A 26 -8.72 -14.81 27.77
C VAL A 26 -8.48 -13.30 27.70
N LEU A 27 -8.33 -12.63 28.84
CA LEU A 27 -8.03 -11.20 28.92
C LEU A 27 -6.65 -10.89 28.32
N ASP A 28 -5.63 -11.68 28.65
CA ASP A 28 -4.27 -11.52 28.13
C ASP A 28 -4.23 -11.75 26.61
N LEU A 29 -4.93 -12.79 26.11
CA LEU A 29 -5.05 -13.04 24.67
C LEU A 29 -5.74 -11.89 23.93
N ARG A 30 -6.80 -11.33 24.49
CA ARG A 30 -7.49 -10.15 23.93
C ARG A 30 -6.56 -8.95 23.86
N ARG A 31 -5.80 -8.68 24.91
CA ARG A 31 -4.84 -7.59 24.97
C ARG A 31 -3.74 -7.78 23.92
N MET A 32 -3.11 -8.96 23.87
CA MET A 32 -2.09 -9.28 22.87
C MET A 32 -2.62 -9.14 21.44
N TYR A 33 -3.86 -9.57 21.18
CA TYR A 33 -4.50 -9.43 19.89
C TYR A 33 -4.72 -7.96 19.51
N GLN A 34 -5.14 -7.13 20.45
CA GLN A 34 -5.31 -5.68 20.24
C GLN A 34 -3.97 -5.00 19.95
N GLU A 35 -2.95 -5.22 20.81
CA GLU A 35 -1.60 -4.67 20.65
C GLU A 35 -0.99 -5.06 19.29
N ARG A 36 -1.14 -6.33 18.88
CA ARG A 36 -0.69 -6.80 17.57
C ARG A 36 -1.39 -6.07 16.43
N ASN A 37 -2.71 -5.90 16.52
CA ASN A 37 -3.47 -5.23 15.46
C ASN A 37 -3.14 -3.74 15.36
N GLU A 38 -2.87 -3.08 16.48
CA GLU A 38 -2.40 -1.70 16.50
C GLU A 38 -1.03 -1.57 15.88
N ALA A 39 -0.07 -2.43 16.23
CA ALA A 39 1.26 -2.46 15.63
C ALA A 39 1.20 -2.70 14.11
N LEU A 40 0.36 -3.62 13.64
CA LEU A 40 0.17 -3.87 12.21
C LEU A 40 -0.42 -2.64 11.48
N ARG A 41 -1.34 -1.92 12.10
CA ARG A 41 -1.89 -0.68 11.53
C ARG A 41 -0.83 0.42 11.45
N GLU A 42 0.01 0.54 12.46
CA GLU A 42 1.11 1.50 12.49
C GLU A 42 2.14 1.22 11.39
N VAL A 43 2.58 -0.03 11.25
CA VAL A 43 3.47 -0.46 10.16
C VAL A 43 2.87 -0.15 8.79
N THR A 44 1.58 -0.46 8.58
CA THR A 44 0.89 -0.15 7.32
C THR A 44 0.84 1.35 7.05
N ARG A 45 0.62 2.16 8.09
CA ARG A 45 0.63 3.63 7.97
C ARG A 45 2.03 4.15 7.63
N ALA A 46 3.07 3.64 8.30
CA ALA A 46 4.45 4.02 8.04
C ALA A 46 4.88 3.67 6.60
N HIS A 47 4.53 2.49 6.10
CA HIS A 47 4.79 2.11 4.71
C HIS A 47 4.14 3.10 3.72
N HIS A 48 2.87 3.47 3.97
CA HIS A 48 2.18 4.43 3.11
C HIS A 48 2.83 5.82 3.15
N GLU A 49 3.25 6.27 4.33
CA GLU A 49 3.92 7.57 4.47
C GLU A 49 5.26 7.59 3.73
N VAL A 50 6.05 6.52 3.83
CA VAL A 50 7.33 6.40 3.10
C VAL A 50 7.12 6.45 1.59
N LEU A 51 6.13 5.71 1.08
CA LEU A 51 5.77 5.74 -0.34
C LEU A 51 5.39 7.14 -0.80
N LEU A 52 4.52 7.81 -0.05
CA LEU A 52 4.09 9.16 -0.40
C LEU A 52 5.26 10.15 -0.40
N ARG A 53 6.19 10.03 0.56
CA ARG A 53 7.40 10.87 0.61
C ARG A 53 8.35 10.60 -0.55
N LEU A 54 8.50 9.34 -0.99
CA LEU A 54 9.28 8.99 -2.17
C LEU A 54 8.67 9.58 -3.45
N ALA A 55 7.36 9.51 -3.58
CA ALA A 55 6.68 10.12 -4.71
C ALA A 55 6.83 11.64 -4.71
N LEU A 56 6.63 12.30 -3.57
CA LEU A 56 6.86 13.74 -3.42
C LEU A 56 8.30 14.13 -3.78
N ALA A 57 9.28 13.31 -3.41
CA ALA A 57 10.68 13.56 -3.74
C ALA A 57 10.96 13.42 -5.25
N ALA A 58 10.31 12.48 -5.92
CA ALA A 58 10.40 12.32 -7.37
C ALA A 58 9.74 13.49 -8.11
N ASP A 59 8.56 13.88 -7.67
CA ASP A 59 7.72 14.94 -8.24
C ASP A 59 8.35 16.34 -8.06
N HIS A 60 9.06 16.56 -6.93
CA HIS A 60 9.77 17.83 -6.68
C HIS A 60 10.86 18.13 -7.71
N ARG A 61 11.28 17.14 -8.50
CA ARG A 61 12.20 17.33 -9.62
C ARG A 61 11.52 17.85 -10.89
N ASP A 62 10.19 17.69 -11.02
CA ASP A 62 9.40 17.95 -12.23
C ASP A 62 8.44 19.15 -12.09
N ASP A 63 8.64 20.03 -11.11
CA ASP A 63 7.81 21.21 -10.83
C ASP A 63 6.30 20.92 -10.59
N ASP A 64 5.91 19.67 -10.43
CA ASP A 64 4.52 19.29 -10.12
C ASP A 64 4.24 19.53 -8.63
N THR A 65 3.01 19.86 -8.30
CA THR A 65 2.64 20.18 -6.92
C THR A 65 2.10 18.96 -6.20
N GLY A 66 2.46 18.75 -4.92
CA GLY A 66 1.93 17.65 -4.10
C GLY A 66 0.38 17.56 -4.05
N VAL A 67 -0.32 18.62 -4.46
CA VAL A 67 -1.78 18.63 -4.65
C VAL A 67 -2.21 17.70 -5.76
N HIS A 68 -1.43 17.60 -6.86
CA HIS A 68 -1.71 16.68 -7.96
C HIS A 68 -1.76 15.23 -7.50
N MET A 69 -0.82 14.79 -6.69
CA MET A 69 -0.74 13.42 -6.17
C MET A 69 -1.94 13.04 -5.31
N VAL A 70 -2.37 13.96 -4.43
CA VAL A 70 -3.56 13.74 -3.60
C VAL A 70 -4.80 13.60 -4.50
N ARG A 71 -4.96 14.44 -5.50
CA ARG A 71 -6.08 14.40 -6.45
C ARG A 71 -6.11 13.08 -7.23
N ILE A 72 -4.98 12.65 -7.79
CA ILE A 72 -4.88 11.37 -8.52
C ILE A 72 -5.34 10.21 -7.64
N GLY A 73 -4.90 10.14 -6.39
CA GLY A 73 -5.32 9.10 -5.47
C GLY A 73 -6.84 9.06 -5.27
N TYR A 74 -7.48 10.19 -4.99
CA TYR A 74 -8.93 10.24 -4.81
C TYR A 74 -9.72 9.98 -6.10
N LEU A 75 -9.25 10.44 -7.24
CA LEU A 75 -9.87 10.17 -8.53
C LEU A 75 -9.80 8.67 -8.88
N ALA A 76 -8.67 8.03 -8.63
CA ALA A 76 -8.49 6.59 -8.84
C ALA A 76 -9.43 5.76 -7.94
N GLU A 77 -9.57 6.12 -6.64
CA GLU A 77 -10.54 5.50 -5.73
C GLU A 77 -11.96 5.66 -6.24
N SER A 78 -12.36 6.89 -6.60
CA SER A 78 -13.72 7.19 -7.07
C SER A 78 -14.05 6.43 -8.36
N LEU A 79 -13.11 6.35 -9.30
CA LEU A 79 -13.27 5.61 -10.55
C LEU A 79 -13.39 4.10 -10.29
N ALA A 80 -12.55 3.54 -9.43
CA ALA A 80 -12.62 2.12 -9.07
C ALA A 80 -13.98 1.77 -8.44
N LEU A 81 -14.49 2.61 -7.53
CA LEU A 81 -15.83 2.42 -6.94
C LEU A 81 -16.94 2.52 -7.98
N ALA A 82 -16.86 3.49 -8.90
CA ALA A 82 -17.83 3.66 -9.98
C ALA A 82 -17.86 2.47 -10.95
N LEU A 83 -16.71 1.79 -11.12
CA LEU A 83 -16.56 0.55 -11.90
C LEU A 83 -16.93 -0.71 -11.09
N GLY A 84 -17.51 -0.57 -9.89
CA GLY A 84 -17.96 -1.69 -9.06
C GLY A 84 -16.83 -2.48 -8.38
N GLN A 85 -15.63 -1.94 -8.32
CA GLN A 85 -14.53 -2.60 -7.64
C GLN A 85 -14.73 -2.60 -6.11
N PRO A 86 -14.23 -3.62 -5.39
CA PRO A 86 -14.35 -3.69 -3.93
C PRO A 86 -13.74 -2.46 -3.24
N ALA A 87 -14.39 -1.95 -2.20
CA ALA A 87 -13.92 -0.78 -1.46
C ALA A 87 -12.50 -0.96 -0.84
N SER A 88 -12.09 -2.21 -0.54
CA SER A 88 -10.73 -2.51 -0.11
C SER A 88 -9.70 -2.25 -1.20
N PHE A 89 -9.99 -2.67 -2.43
CA PHE A 89 -9.16 -2.42 -3.60
C PHE A 89 -9.12 -0.92 -3.93
N ALA A 90 -10.27 -0.25 -3.98
CA ALA A 90 -10.35 1.18 -4.28
C ALA A 90 -9.52 2.02 -3.29
N ARG A 91 -9.57 1.71 -1.99
CA ARG A 91 -8.72 2.35 -0.97
C ARG A 91 -7.23 2.04 -1.14
N MET A 92 -6.88 0.84 -1.58
CA MET A 92 -5.49 0.49 -1.87
C MET A 92 -4.99 1.22 -3.10
N LEU A 93 -5.80 1.31 -4.15
CA LEU A 93 -5.51 2.06 -5.37
C LEU A 93 -5.31 3.56 -5.09
N ARG A 94 -6.12 4.16 -4.22
CA ARG A 94 -5.91 5.56 -3.76
C ARG A 94 -4.51 5.78 -3.20
N ARG A 95 -3.96 4.79 -2.48
CA ARG A 95 -2.63 4.87 -1.88
C ARG A 95 -1.51 4.55 -2.87
N ALA A 96 -1.79 3.72 -3.86
CA ALA A 96 -0.83 3.31 -4.87
C ALA A 96 -0.69 4.33 -6.01
N ALA A 97 -1.79 4.94 -6.46
CA ALA A 97 -1.82 5.83 -7.62
C ALA A 97 -0.86 7.03 -7.54
N PRO A 98 -0.59 7.66 -6.39
CA PRO A 98 0.43 8.70 -6.27
C PRO A 98 1.84 8.28 -6.69
N MET A 99 2.13 6.98 -6.77
CA MET A 99 3.46 6.45 -7.12
C MET A 99 3.70 6.32 -8.63
N HIS A 100 2.71 6.64 -9.49
CA HIS A 100 2.77 6.40 -10.92
C HIS A 100 4.05 6.95 -11.58
N ASP A 101 4.51 8.11 -11.14
CA ASP A 101 5.65 8.85 -11.71
C ASP A 101 6.97 8.70 -10.92
N VAL A 102 7.04 7.84 -9.90
CA VAL A 102 8.26 7.67 -9.08
C VAL A 102 9.50 7.34 -9.91
N GLY A 103 9.32 6.70 -11.06
CA GLY A 103 10.41 6.35 -11.97
C GLY A 103 11.07 7.53 -12.67
N LYS A 104 10.49 8.73 -12.64
CA LYS A 104 11.11 9.97 -13.11
C LYS A 104 12.42 10.28 -12.37
N ILE A 105 12.63 9.70 -11.18
CA ILE A 105 13.90 9.81 -10.46
C ILE A 105 15.09 9.27 -11.27
N GLY A 106 14.87 8.31 -12.16
CA GLY A 106 15.87 7.73 -13.05
C GLY A 106 16.06 8.47 -14.36
N ILE A 107 15.28 9.51 -14.65
CA ILE A 107 15.38 10.28 -15.88
C ILE A 107 16.42 11.43 -15.69
N PRO A 108 17.35 11.61 -16.65
CA PRO A 108 18.32 12.71 -16.61
C PRO A 108 17.63 14.09 -16.59
N ASP A 109 18.15 15.03 -15.77
CA ASP A 109 17.60 16.39 -15.65
C ASP A 109 17.55 17.13 -16.98
N ALA A 110 18.52 16.89 -17.86
CA ALA A 110 18.55 17.50 -19.19
C ALA A 110 17.33 17.14 -20.06
N ILE A 111 16.69 16.00 -19.81
CA ILE A 111 15.48 15.58 -20.48
C ILE A 111 14.24 15.95 -19.64
N LEU A 112 14.27 15.63 -18.34
CA LEU A 112 13.14 15.87 -17.45
C LEU A 112 12.72 17.33 -17.38
N LYS A 113 13.72 18.24 -17.28
CA LYS A 113 13.51 19.69 -17.14
C LYS A 113 13.64 20.45 -18.46
N LYS A 114 13.66 19.74 -19.61
CA LYS A 114 13.81 20.39 -20.89
C LYS A 114 12.60 21.26 -21.23
N PRO A 115 12.79 22.54 -21.50
CA PRO A 115 11.70 23.40 -21.96
C PRO A 115 11.28 22.99 -23.39
N GLY A 116 9.97 22.84 -23.61
CA GLY A 116 9.40 22.51 -24.92
C GLY A 116 9.21 21.00 -25.15
N GLY A 117 9.15 20.61 -26.44
CA GLY A 117 8.91 19.20 -26.82
C GLY A 117 10.18 18.36 -26.80
N TYR A 118 10.01 17.06 -26.62
CA TYR A 118 11.09 16.06 -26.70
C TYR A 118 11.42 15.71 -28.14
N MET A 119 12.71 15.59 -28.46
CA MET A 119 13.16 14.89 -29.66
C MET A 119 12.82 13.40 -29.60
N PRO A 120 12.73 12.66 -30.71
CA PRO A 120 12.39 11.23 -30.68
C PRO A 120 13.22 10.40 -29.72
N GLU A 121 14.54 10.63 -29.67
CA GLU A 121 15.48 9.91 -28.80
C GLU A 121 15.25 10.25 -27.32
N GLU A 122 14.96 11.52 -27.00
CA GLU A 122 14.64 11.98 -25.65
C GLU A 122 13.29 11.40 -25.18
N ARG A 123 12.32 11.30 -26.10
CA ARG A 123 11.04 10.66 -25.81
C ARG A 123 11.22 9.19 -25.44
N LEU A 124 12.11 8.47 -26.13
CA LEU A 124 12.42 7.07 -25.78
C LEU A 124 13.00 6.96 -24.37
N VAL A 125 13.85 7.90 -23.95
CA VAL A 125 14.40 7.94 -22.60
C VAL A 125 13.30 8.28 -21.59
N MET A 126 12.48 9.30 -21.83
CA MET A 126 11.37 9.67 -20.94
C MET A 126 10.38 8.50 -20.78
N ASN A 127 10.07 7.78 -21.86
CA ASN A 127 9.16 6.65 -21.81
C ASN A 127 9.67 5.43 -21.00
N GLN A 128 10.87 5.51 -20.43
CA GLN A 128 11.40 4.47 -19.54
C GLN A 128 10.94 4.64 -18.08
N HIS A 129 10.43 5.83 -17.67
CA HIS A 129 10.06 6.04 -16.26
C HIS A 129 9.01 5.06 -15.72
N PRO A 130 8.02 4.54 -16.52
CA PRO A 130 7.11 3.52 -16.02
C PRO A 130 7.83 2.23 -15.62
N ALA A 131 8.76 1.76 -16.44
CA ALA A 131 9.55 0.56 -16.17
C ALA A 131 10.52 0.76 -14.98
N ILE A 132 11.16 1.93 -14.89
CA ILE A 132 12.03 2.30 -13.78
C ILE A 132 11.22 2.35 -12.48
N GLY A 133 10.04 2.98 -12.50
CA GLY A 133 9.14 3.04 -11.34
C GLY A 133 8.69 1.67 -10.88
N ALA A 134 8.34 0.80 -11.82
CA ALA A 134 7.99 -0.58 -11.51
C ALA A 134 9.16 -1.38 -10.91
N ASP A 135 10.39 -1.18 -11.35
CA ASP A 135 11.58 -1.84 -10.76
C ASP A 135 11.88 -1.34 -9.35
N ILE A 136 11.73 -0.04 -9.11
CA ILE A 136 11.90 0.57 -7.77
C ILE A 136 10.91 -0.03 -6.77
N LEU A 137 9.65 -0.22 -7.17
CA LEU A 137 8.56 -0.66 -6.28
C LEU A 137 8.37 -2.19 -6.24
N GLY A 138 8.71 -2.88 -7.33
CA GLY A 138 8.24 -4.23 -7.63
C GLY A 138 8.93 -5.38 -6.89
N ARG A 139 9.97 -5.14 -6.10
CA ARG A 139 10.70 -6.20 -5.35
C ARG A 139 10.14 -6.45 -3.95
N SER A 140 8.87 -6.16 -3.75
CA SER A 140 8.18 -6.29 -2.46
C SER A 140 7.07 -7.34 -2.53
N ARG A 141 6.80 -8.01 -1.39
CA ARG A 141 5.64 -8.90 -1.21
C ARG A 141 4.49 -8.19 -0.48
N VAL A 142 4.59 -6.88 -0.29
CA VAL A 142 3.54 -6.08 0.33
C VAL A 142 2.53 -5.69 -0.76
N PRO A 143 1.24 -6.04 -0.65
CA PRO A 143 0.25 -5.83 -1.71
C PRO A 143 0.15 -4.38 -2.20
N LEU A 144 0.40 -3.40 -1.32
CA LEU A 144 0.41 -2.00 -1.70
C LEU A 144 1.55 -1.67 -2.68
N PHE A 145 2.75 -2.23 -2.47
CA PHE A 145 3.89 -2.01 -3.36
C PHE A 145 3.73 -2.75 -4.68
N GLU A 146 3.15 -3.95 -4.66
CA GLU A 146 2.83 -4.70 -5.88
C GLU A 146 1.86 -3.91 -6.77
N LEU A 147 0.78 -3.39 -6.18
CA LEU A 147 -0.18 -2.55 -6.90
C LEU A 147 0.45 -1.23 -7.37
N ALA A 148 1.31 -0.60 -6.56
CA ALA A 148 2.00 0.63 -6.94
C ALA A 148 2.97 0.41 -8.10
N ALA A 149 3.67 -0.74 -8.14
CA ALA A 149 4.53 -1.12 -9.25
C ALA A 149 3.73 -1.32 -10.55
N GLU A 150 2.56 -1.96 -10.46
CA GLU A 150 1.67 -2.13 -11.61
C GLU A 150 1.12 -0.78 -12.11
N VAL A 151 0.69 0.10 -11.21
CA VAL A 151 0.27 1.46 -11.55
C VAL A 151 1.41 2.22 -12.23
N ALA A 152 2.62 2.20 -11.67
CA ALA A 152 3.78 2.86 -12.26
C ALA A 152 4.09 2.32 -13.66
N LEU A 153 3.96 1.01 -13.87
CA LEU A 153 4.24 0.38 -15.16
C LEU A 153 3.21 0.72 -16.22
N THR A 154 1.92 0.86 -15.84
CA THR A 154 0.81 0.83 -16.80
C THR A 154 0.05 2.16 -16.95
N HIS A 155 0.39 3.21 -16.20
CA HIS A 155 -0.37 4.46 -16.20
C HIS A 155 -0.35 5.22 -17.55
N HIS A 156 0.56 4.89 -18.44
CA HIS A 156 0.61 5.39 -19.82
C HIS A 156 0.04 4.42 -20.87
N GLU A 157 -0.48 3.27 -20.42
CA GLU A 157 -1.20 2.39 -21.33
C GLU A 157 -2.53 3.02 -21.77
N ARG A 158 -2.96 2.69 -22.97
CA ARG A 158 -4.19 3.21 -23.55
C ARG A 158 -5.07 2.07 -24.02
N TRP A 159 -6.37 2.22 -23.86
CA TRP A 159 -7.37 1.22 -24.26
C TRP A 159 -7.21 0.74 -25.70
N ASP A 160 -6.84 1.64 -26.61
CA ASP A 160 -6.63 1.38 -28.03
C ASP A 160 -5.29 0.67 -28.34
N GLY A 161 -4.45 0.43 -27.36
CA GLY A 161 -3.13 -0.19 -27.51
C GLY A 161 -2.05 0.76 -28.04
N SER A 162 -2.35 2.06 -28.18
CA SER A 162 -1.35 3.07 -28.59
C SER A 162 -0.50 3.58 -27.43
N GLY A 163 -0.71 3.03 -26.21
CA GLY A 163 0.03 3.37 -25.00
C GLY A 163 1.41 2.69 -24.94
N TYR A 164 2.10 2.91 -23.84
CA TYR A 164 3.40 2.31 -23.55
C TYR A 164 3.51 1.94 -22.07
N PRO A 165 4.45 1.08 -21.63
CA PRO A 165 5.53 0.45 -22.41
C PRO A 165 5.14 -0.84 -23.14
N ARG A 166 3.97 -1.44 -22.87
CA ARG A 166 3.59 -2.78 -23.38
C ARG A 166 2.58 -2.72 -24.54
N GLY A 167 1.90 -1.59 -24.76
CA GLY A 167 0.84 -1.45 -25.75
C GLY A 167 -0.35 -2.36 -25.44
N LEU A 168 -0.76 -2.43 -24.17
CA LEU A 168 -1.89 -3.25 -23.73
C LEU A 168 -3.19 -2.79 -24.40
N ARG A 169 -4.06 -3.74 -24.74
CA ARG A 169 -5.36 -3.49 -25.38
C ARG A 169 -6.49 -4.11 -24.56
N GLY A 170 -7.63 -3.42 -24.48
CA GLY A 170 -8.89 -3.93 -23.95
C GLY A 170 -9.15 -3.60 -22.52
#